data_3dd17fbaf2b2ae36a6e439794d9c35ba
#
_entry.id   3dd17fbaf2b2ae36a6e439794d9c35ba
#
_cell.length_a   1.000
_cell.length_b   1.000
_cell.length_c   1.000
_cell.angle_alpha   90.00
_cell.angle_beta   90.00
_cell.angle_gamma   90.00
#
_symmetry.space_group_name_H-M   'P 1'
#
loop_
_entity.id
_entity.type
_entity.pdbx_description
1 polymer ?
#
loop_
_entity_poly.entity_id
_entity_poly.type
_entity_poly.pdbx_seq_one_letter_code
_entity_poly.pdbx_strand_id
1 'polypeptide(L)'
;GLDDDDHYTTAHDMAIIFDAALKNDVFRYVDSTASYTIPATNKYGERNCTSKTQLINGARPYEGVYAGKTGHTAKAGRTLVTAAYRDGMDLICVIMKSDNDNFYSDTETLFDHAFLKVQGNEQEVYAAADDSVMAQNDLASGLNVRQYPSTSAPRIASLMPGDAVHRIGTFGNWSQVETPNGVGYVSSQYLIFQDGTPVGTYEVVN
;
A
#
# COMPACT_ATOMS: atom_id res chain seq x y z
N GLY A 1 -10.00 14.45 15.16
CA GLY A 1 -8.79 13.75 14.74
C GLY A 1 -8.38 12.61 15.68
N LEU A 2 -9.11 12.36 16.75
CA LEU A 2 -8.92 11.18 17.60
C LEU A 2 -9.97 10.13 17.27
N ASP A 3 -9.69 8.89 17.65
CA ASP A 3 -10.65 7.80 17.48
C ASP A 3 -11.78 7.88 18.53
N ASP A 4 -12.96 7.45 18.12
CA ASP A 4 -14.16 7.29 18.94
C ASP A 4 -14.88 6.03 18.48
N ASP A 5 -15.64 5.37 19.36
CA ASP A 5 -16.28 4.10 19.01
C ASP A 5 -17.40 4.28 17.97
N ASP A 6 -18.00 5.46 17.90
CA ASP A 6 -19.03 5.82 16.91
C ASP A 6 -18.42 6.52 15.65
N HIS A 7 -17.08 6.69 15.59
CA HIS A 7 -16.39 7.32 14.48
C HIS A 7 -15.80 6.26 13.54
N TYR A 8 -16.52 5.95 12.50
CA TYR A 8 -16.11 4.98 11.46
C TYR A 8 -16.40 5.49 10.05
N THR A 9 -15.70 4.95 9.09
CA THR A 9 -15.84 5.26 7.67
C THR A 9 -15.40 4.06 6.82
N THR A 10 -15.55 4.15 5.52
CA THR A 10 -15.03 3.19 4.55
C THR A 10 -13.91 3.79 3.71
N ALA A 11 -13.07 2.95 3.09
CA ALA A 11 -12.06 3.43 2.15
C ALA A 11 -12.70 4.17 0.95
N HIS A 12 -13.86 3.69 0.49
CA HIS A 12 -14.61 4.32 -0.58
C HIS A 12 -15.10 5.73 -0.22
N ASP A 13 -15.68 5.90 0.98
CA ASP A 13 -16.15 7.21 1.44
C ASP A 13 -14.99 8.19 1.61
N MET A 14 -13.85 7.71 2.13
CA MET A 14 -12.65 8.54 2.26
C MET A 14 -12.08 8.96 0.90
N ALA A 15 -12.16 8.10 -0.12
CA ALA A 15 -11.78 8.47 -1.48
C ALA A 15 -12.68 9.58 -2.04
N ILE A 16 -14.01 9.48 -1.86
CA ILE A 16 -14.97 10.51 -2.29
C ILE A 16 -14.72 11.84 -1.56
N ILE A 17 -14.51 11.79 -0.24
CA ILE A 17 -14.21 12.99 0.57
C ILE A 17 -12.92 13.64 0.09
N PHE A 18 -11.87 12.85 -0.16
CA PHE A 18 -10.59 13.36 -0.60
C PHE A 18 -10.65 13.94 -2.01
N ASP A 19 -11.34 13.29 -2.95
CA ASP A 19 -11.61 13.84 -4.29
C ASP A 19 -12.33 15.20 -4.22
N ALA A 20 -13.36 15.30 -3.39
CA ALA A 20 -14.07 16.56 -3.18
C ALA A 20 -13.16 17.64 -2.57
N ALA A 21 -12.31 17.29 -1.62
CA ALA A 21 -11.37 18.21 -0.99
C ALA A 21 -10.31 18.71 -1.98
N LEU A 22 -9.79 17.85 -2.85
CA LEU A 22 -8.79 18.19 -3.86
C LEU A 22 -9.31 19.18 -4.93
N LYS A 23 -10.63 19.32 -5.08
CA LYS A 23 -11.25 20.35 -5.94
C LYS A 23 -11.17 21.75 -5.34
N ASN A 24 -10.83 21.87 -4.06
CA ASN A 24 -10.54 23.15 -3.43
C ASN A 24 -9.06 23.50 -3.60
N ASP A 25 -8.75 24.57 -4.31
CA ASP A 25 -7.37 24.96 -4.65
C ASP A 25 -6.51 25.22 -3.40
N VAL A 26 -7.08 25.78 -2.33
CA VAL A 26 -6.36 26.03 -1.08
C VAL A 26 -6.01 24.72 -0.39
N PHE A 27 -6.97 23.80 -0.31
CA PHE A 27 -6.72 22.46 0.26
C PHE A 27 -5.63 21.73 -0.54
N ARG A 28 -5.78 21.69 -1.87
CA ARG A 28 -4.83 21.05 -2.77
C ARG A 28 -3.43 21.62 -2.61
N TYR A 29 -3.29 22.95 -2.58
CA TYR A 29 -2.02 23.63 -2.37
C TYR A 29 -1.37 23.24 -1.03
N VAL A 30 -2.13 23.26 0.06
CA VAL A 30 -1.61 22.94 1.39
C VAL A 30 -1.21 21.47 1.47
N ASP A 31 -2.05 20.55 0.97
CA ASP A 31 -1.83 19.12 1.08
C ASP A 31 -0.69 18.60 0.18
N SER A 32 -0.42 19.31 -0.94
CA SER A 32 0.72 19.04 -1.84
C SER A 32 2.04 19.67 -1.38
N THR A 33 2.03 20.52 -0.35
CA THR A 33 3.22 21.25 0.10
C THR A 33 4.12 20.34 0.95
N ALA A 34 5.32 20.04 0.45
CA ALA A 34 6.31 19.21 1.15
C ALA A 34 6.83 19.89 2.43
N SER A 35 7.13 21.18 2.35
CA SER A 35 7.56 22.00 3.48
C SER A 35 7.18 23.46 3.28
N TYR A 36 6.94 24.15 4.38
CA TYR A 36 6.59 25.57 4.37
C TYR A 36 7.19 26.28 5.57
N THR A 37 7.82 27.43 5.32
CA THR A 37 8.35 28.29 6.37
C THR A 37 7.32 29.38 6.68
N ILE A 38 6.76 29.32 7.89
CA ILE A 38 5.90 30.39 8.42
C ILE A 38 6.81 31.50 8.94
N PRO A 39 6.80 32.69 8.37
CA PRO A 39 7.69 33.76 8.80
C PRO A 39 7.41 34.19 10.24
N ALA A 40 8.39 34.83 10.85
CA ALA A 40 8.24 35.40 12.19
C ALA A 40 7.13 36.45 12.23
N THR A 41 6.41 36.48 13.35
CA THR A 41 5.38 37.48 13.62
C THR A 41 5.79 38.31 14.86
N ASN A 42 5.01 39.29 15.21
CA ASN A 42 5.24 40.06 16.44
C ASN A 42 5.09 39.24 17.74
N LYS A 43 4.56 38.01 17.68
CA LYS A 43 4.34 37.12 18.84
C LYS A 43 5.18 35.86 18.81
N TYR A 44 5.55 35.38 17.62
CA TYR A 44 6.21 34.10 17.44
C TYR A 44 7.37 34.19 16.44
N GLY A 45 8.44 33.49 16.71
CA GLY A 45 9.55 33.33 15.77
C GLY A 45 9.15 32.53 14.51
N GLU A 46 10.05 32.48 13.56
CA GLU A 46 9.92 31.68 12.35
C GLU A 46 9.71 30.19 12.70
N ARG A 47 8.85 29.50 11.93
CA ARG A 47 8.53 28.10 12.12
C ARG A 47 8.56 27.34 10.81
N ASN A 48 9.30 26.24 10.77
CA ASN A 48 9.35 25.35 9.63
C ASN A 48 8.34 24.19 9.83
N CYS A 49 7.44 24.03 8.89
CA CYS A 49 6.46 22.94 8.81
C CYS A 49 6.88 21.99 7.70
N THR A 50 6.85 20.69 7.97
CA THR A 50 7.13 19.64 6.97
C THR A 50 5.98 18.65 6.97
N SER A 51 5.53 18.23 5.79
CA SER A 51 4.50 17.21 5.63
C SER A 51 4.92 15.93 6.38
N LYS A 52 3.96 15.31 7.06
CA LYS A 52 4.17 14.01 7.72
C LYS A 52 4.08 12.85 6.73
N THR A 53 3.52 13.08 5.54
CA THR A 53 3.41 12.08 4.49
C THR A 53 4.74 11.97 3.76
N GLN A 54 5.41 10.81 3.87
CA GLN A 54 6.74 10.60 3.29
C GLN A 54 6.73 10.69 1.75
N LEU A 55 5.62 10.30 1.12
CA LEU A 55 5.42 10.42 -0.32
C LEU A 55 5.38 11.88 -0.79
N ILE A 56 5.02 12.83 0.09
CA ILE A 56 4.96 14.27 -0.22
C ILE A 56 6.25 14.99 0.19
N ASN A 57 6.84 14.67 1.35
CA ASN A 57 8.02 15.38 1.85
C ASN A 57 9.34 14.92 1.20
N GLY A 58 9.29 13.96 0.28
CA GLY A 58 10.45 13.45 -0.46
C GLY A 58 11.27 12.39 0.28
N ALA A 59 10.89 11.97 1.49
CA ALA A 59 11.57 10.89 2.20
C ALA A 59 11.33 9.52 1.53
N ARG A 60 10.21 9.37 0.82
CA ARG A 60 9.87 8.18 0.02
C ARG A 60 9.21 8.65 -1.28
N PRO A 61 9.99 9.06 -2.28
CA PRO A 61 9.44 9.55 -3.53
C PRO A 61 8.74 8.43 -4.30
N TYR A 62 7.57 8.75 -4.85
CA TYR A 62 6.83 7.88 -5.76
C TYR A 62 6.27 8.74 -6.90
N GLU A 63 6.46 8.29 -8.14
CA GLU A 63 6.14 9.05 -9.32
C GLU A 63 4.66 9.42 -9.38
N GLY A 64 4.40 10.69 -9.65
CA GLY A 64 3.04 11.22 -9.82
C GLY A 64 2.29 11.54 -8.54
N VAL A 65 2.75 11.14 -7.36
CA VAL A 65 2.11 11.52 -6.09
C VAL A 65 2.20 13.03 -5.87
N TYR A 66 1.04 13.66 -5.64
CA TYR A 66 0.97 15.11 -5.46
C TYR A 66 0.22 15.56 -4.21
N ALA A 67 -0.57 14.69 -3.57
CA ALA A 67 -1.31 15.01 -2.35
C ALA A 67 -1.45 13.77 -1.47
N GLY A 68 -1.54 13.96 -0.15
CA GLY A 68 -1.76 12.84 0.76
C GLY A 68 -1.70 13.19 2.23
N LYS A 69 -2.52 12.50 3.02
CA LYS A 69 -2.63 12.69 4.45
C LYS A 69 -2.56 11.38 5.21
N THR A 70 -1.62 11.30 6.14
CA THR A 70 -1.51 10.17 7.08
C THR A 70 -2.40 10.36 8.30
N GLY A 71 -2.83 9.26 8.90
CA GLY A 71 -3.46 9.21 10.22
C GLY A 71 -2.95 8.04 11.04
N HIS A 72 -3.01 8.17 12.38
CA HIS A 72 -2.66 7.10 13.29
C HIS A 72 -3.28 7.31 14.67
N THR A 73 -3.97 6.29 15.13
CA THR A 73 -4.29 6.07 16.54
C THR A 73 -4.12 4.59 16.87
N ALA A 74 -4.07 4.23 18.16
CA ALA A 74 -3.91 2.83 18.57
C ALA A 74 -5.05 1.93 18.04
N LYS A 75 -6.29 2.47 17.98
CA LYS A 75 -7.46 1.74 17.46
C LYS A 75 -7.55 1.74 15.94
N ALA A 76 -7.26 2.88 15.30
CA ALA A 76 -7.36 3.03 13.86
C ALA A 76 -6.22 2.34 13.10
N GLY A 77 -5.08 2.10 13.75
CA GLY A 77 -3.85 1.70 13.06
C GLY A 77 -3.32 2.82 12.17
N ARG A 78 -2.48 2.49 11.21
CA ARG A 78 -2.02 3.44 10.19
C ARG A 78 -3.08 3.61 9.12
N THR A 79 -3.32 4.86 8.76
CA THR A 79 -4.20 5.23 7.65
C THR A 79 -3.47 6.19 6.72
N LEU A 80 -3.77 6.12 5.43
CA LEU A 80 -3.23 7.02 4.42
C LEU A 80 -4.26 7.20 3.32
N VAL A 81 -4.52 8.43 2.94
CA VAL A 81 -5.17 8.75 1.68
C VAL A 81 -4.15 9.48 0.82
N THR A 82 -4.04 9.12 -0.47
CA THR A 82 -3.02 9.66 -1.37
C THR A 82 -3.59 9.79 -2.76
N ALA A 83 -3.24 10.86 -3.46
CA ALA A 83 -3.55 11.07 -4.87
C ALA A 83 -2.27 11.08 -5.70
N ALA A 84 -2.33 10.43 -6.86
CA ALA A 84 -1.25 10.38 -7.83
C ALA A 84 -1.78 10.61 -9.24
N TYR A 85 -1.06 11.42 -10.01
CA TYR A 85 -1.35 11.67 -11.41
C TYR A 85 -0.22 11.15 -12.29
N ARG A 86 -0.56 10.30 -13.26
CA ARG A 86 0.39 9.73 -14.22
C ARG A 86 -0.33 9.47 -15.55
N ASP A 87 0.30 9.85 -16.65
CA ASP A 87 -0.17 9.55 -18.02
C ASP A 87 -1.64 9.94 -18.29
N GLY A 88 -2.06 11.10 -17.77
CA GLY A 88 -3.44 11.59 -17.95
C GLY A 88 -4.46 11.01 -16.96
N MET A 89 -4.02 10.15 -16.04
CA MET A 89 -4.88 9.52 -15.04
C MET A 89 -4.64 10.10 -13.65
N ASP A 90 -5.73 10.41 -12.96
CA ASP A 90 -5.72 10.86 -11.56
C ASP A 90 -6.36 9.77 -10.70
N LEU A 91 -5.58 9.20 -9.80
CA LEU A 91 -5.99 8.07 -8.96
C LEU A 91 -5.89 8.43 -7.48
N ILE A 92 -6.84 7.94 -6.71
CA ILE A 92 -6.84 8.06 -5.24
C ILE A 92 -6.70 6.66 -4.64
N CYS A 93 -5.69 6.50 -3.78
CA CYS A 93 -5.50 5.31 -2.97
C CYS A 93 -5.84 5.60 -1.50
N VAL A 94 -6.58 4.69 -0.87
CA VAL A 94 -6.92 4.78 0.56
C VAL A 94 -6.50 3.51 1.27
N ILE A 95 -5.61 3.66 2.23
CA ILE A 95 -5.19 2.60 3.15
C ILE A 95 -5.82 2.85 4.52
N MET A 96 -6.46 1.83 5.08
CA MET A 96 -7.07 1.89 6.41
C MET A 96 -6.60 0.70 7.26
N LYS A 97 -6.35 0.98 8.54
CA LYS A 97 -5.99 -0.02 9.56
C LYS A 97 -4.79 -0.89 9.16
N SER A 98 -3.80 -0.31 8.50
CA SER A 98 -2.54 -0.97 8.18
C SER A 98 -1.58 -0.96 9.37
N ASP A 99 -0.49 -1.72 9.28
CA ASP A 99 0.60 -1.70 10.24
C ASP A 99 1.57 -0.53 10.00
N ASN A 100 2.59 -0.42 10.87
CA ASN A 100 3.54 0.69 10.82
C ASN A 100 4.52 0.60 9.65
N ASP A 101 4.77 -0.60 9.13
CA ASP A 101 5.91 -0.85 8.24
C ASP A 101 5.48 -0.87 6.77
N ASN A 102 4.24 -1.27 6.48
CA ASN A 102 3.81 -1.62 5.13
C ASN A 102 2.83 -0.63 4.47
N PHE A 103 2.21 0.32 5.19
CA PHE A 103 1.15 1.16 4.61
C PHE A 103 1.60 2.01 3.41
N TYR A 104 2.88 2.38 3.34
CA TYR A 104 3.42 3.06 2.16
C TYR A 104 3.67 2.09 1.00
N SER A 105 4.30 0.93 1.24
CA SER A 105 4.51 -0.08 0.20
C SER A 105 3.19 -0.64 -0.34
N ASP A 106 2.19 -0.78 0.51
CA ASP A 106 0.83 -1.15 0.08
C ASP A 106 0.23 -0.09 -0.86
N THR A 107 0.42 1.20 -0.52
CA THR A 107 -0.03 2.31 -1.37
C THR A 107 0.64 2.29 -2.74
N GLU A 108 1.97 2.12 -2.79
CA GLU A 108 2.76 2.03 -4.02
C GLU A 108 2.30 0.85 -4.88
N THR A 109 2.17 -0.34 -4.27
CA THR A 109 1.70 -1.55 -4.96
C THR A 109 0.29 -1.36 -5.57
N LEU A 110 -0.62 -0.71 -4.83
CA LEU A 110 -1.96 -0.43 -5.33
C LEU A 110 -1.96 0.57 -6.48
N PHE A 111 -1.12 1.61 -6.42
CA PHE A 111 -0.97 2.54 -7.52
C PHE A 111 -0.35 1.88 -8.75
N ASP A 112 0.71 1.09 -8.59
CA ASP A 112 1.33 0.36 -9.70
C ASP A 112 0.30 -0.51 -10.41
N HIS A 113 -0.47 -1.29 -9.64
CA HIS A 113 -1.55 -2.10 -10.20
C HIS A 113 -2.61 -1.27 -10.92
N ALA A 114 -3.08 -0.19 -10.30
CA ALA A 114 -4.17 0.60 -10.85
C ALA A 114 -3.76 1.33 -12.13
N PHE A 115 -2.55 1.90 -12.19
CA PHE A 115 -2.04 2.55 -13.39
C PHE A 115 -1.85 1.56 -14.53
N LEU A 116 -1.29 0.39 -14.28
CA LEU A 116 -1.12 -0.65 -15.31
C LEU A 116 -2.46 -1.22 -15.79
N LYS A 117 -3.40 -1.43 -14.90
CA LYS A 117 -4.76 -1.89 -15.24
C LYS A 117 -5.48 -0.92 -16.18
N VAL A 118 -5.44 0.37 -15.87
CA VAL A 118 -6.10 1.40 -16.70
C VAL A 118 -5.40 1.56 -18.05
N GLN A 119 -4.08 1.36 -18.11
CA GLN A 119 -3.32 1.34 -19.38
C GLN A 119 -3.54 0.07 -20.22
N GLY A 120 -4.27 -0.91 -19.70
CA GLY A 120 -4.48 -2.20 -20.37
C GLY A 120 -3.28 -3.15 -20.27
N ASN A 121 -2.32 -2.84 -19.41
CA ASN A 121 -1.07 -3.58 -19.22
C ASN A 121 -1.10 -4.48 -17.96
N GLU A 122 -2.27 -4.98 -17.57
CA GLU A 122 -2.42 -5.84 -16.39
C GLU A 122 -1.45 -7.04 -16.37
N GLN A 123 -1.06 -7.51 -17.56
CA GLN A 123 -0.16 -8.66 -17.68
C GLN A 123 1.30 -8.36 -17.29
N GLU A 124 1.71 -7.08 -17.25
CA GLU A 124 3.06 -6.72 -16.80
C GLU A 124 3.23 -6.76 -15.27
N VAL A 125 2.13 -6.54 -14.52
CA VAL A 125 2.14 -6.68 -13.05
C VAL A 125 1.80 -8.11 -12.62
N TYR A 126 0.95 -8.77 -13.39
CA TYR A 126 0.56 -10.15 -13.17
C TYR A 126 1.30 -11.05 -14.15
N ALA A 127 2.29 -11.76 -13.68
CA ALA A 127 2.92 -12.83 -14.45
C ALA A 127 2.31 -14.17 -14.01
N ALA A 128 1.82 -14.95 -14.98
CA ALA A 128 1.36 -16.29 -14.71
C ALA A 128 2.52 -17.14 -14.17
N ALA A 129 2.26 -17.93 -13.15
CA ALA A 129 3.15 -18.95 -12.65
C ALA A 129 2.36 -20.26 -12.58
N ASP A 130 3.06 -21.37 -12.65
CA ASP A 130 2.47 -22.71 -12.52
C ASP A 130 3.53 -23.59 -11.85
N ASP A 131 3.78 -23.31 -10.59
CA ASP A 131 4.82 -24.00 -9.81
C ASP A 131 4.36 -24.25 -8.38
N SER A 132 5.12 -25.11 -7.69
CA SER A 132 4.91 -25.39 -6.27
C SER A 132 5.97 -24.69 -5.45
N VAL A 133 5.52 -23.89 -4.48
CA VAL A 133 6.37 -23.16 -3.54
C VAL A 133 6.00 -23.53 -2.10
N MET A 134 6.88 -23.24 -1.16
CA MET A 134 6.67 -23.56 0.25
C MET A 134 6.84 -22.32 1.11
N ALA A 135 6.07 -22.22 2.20
CA ALA A 135 6.35 -21.26 3.25
C ALA A 135 7.69 -21.58 3.93
N GLN A 136 8.52 -20.57 4.17
CA GLN A 136 9.83 -20.75 4.82
C GLN A 136 9.69 -21.45 6.17
N ASN A 137 10.67 -22.33 6.50
CA ASN A 137 10.62 -23.16 7.72
C ASN A 137 10.94 -22.38 9.00
N ASP A 138 11.56 -21.21 8.90
CA ASP A 138 12.00 -20.37 10.02
C ASP A 138 10.98 -19.30 10.43
N LEU A 139 9.79 -19.31 9.82
CA LEU A 139 8.72 -18.41 10.21
C LEU A 139 8.26 -18.68 11.64
N ALA A 140 8.32 -17.68 12.50
CA ALA A 140 7.89 -17.80 13.90
C ALA A 140 6.37 -18.04 14.04
N SER A 141 5.58 -17.71 13.01
CA SER A 141 4.14 -17.92 12.91
C SER A 141 3.77 -18.23 11.46
N GLY A 142 2.60 -18.80 11.23
CA GLY A 142 2.15 -19.11 9.89
C GLY A 142 2.10 -17.89 8.98
N LEU A 143 2.33 -18.11 7.69
CA LEU A 143 2.25 -17.10 6.64
C LEU A 143 0.79 -16.83 6.26
N ASN A 144 0.36 -15.58 6.37
CA ASN A 144 -1.01 -15.22 6.05
C ASN A 144 -1.27 -15.25 4.54
N VAL A 145 -2.32 -15.96 4.13
CA VAL A 145 -2.90 -15.86 2.79
C VAL A 145 -4.01 -14.82 2.83
N ARG A 146 -3.90 -13.82 1.98
CA ARG A 146 -4.78 -12.66 1.97
C ARG A 146 -5.67 -12.60 0.74
N GLN A 147 -6.81 -11.94 0.86
CA GLN A 147 -7.80 -11.85 -0.22
C GLN A 147 -7.28 -11.07 -1.44
N TYR A 148 -6.41 -10.09 -1.22
CA TYR A 148 -5.75 -9.30 -2.27
C TYR A 148 -4.31 -8.95 -1.82
N PRO A 149 -3.42 -8.52 -2.73
CA PRO A 149 -1.98 -8.35 -2.45
C PRO A 149 -1.71 -7.10 -1.60
N SER A 150 -2.09 -7.15 -0.33
CA SER A 150 -1.85 -6.11 0.67
C SER A 150 -1.79 -6.69 2.07
N THR A 151 -0.92 -6.16 2.92
CA THR A 151 -0.81 -6.55 4.33
C THR A 151 -2.04 -6.17 5.15
N SER A 152 -2.83 -5.19 4.69
CA SER A 152 -4.12 -4.80 5.28
C SER A 152 -5.30 -5.64 4.81
N ALA A 153 -5.12 -6.47 3.75
CA ALA A 153 -6.18 -7.31 3.21
C ALA A 153 -6.68 -8.36 4.23
N PRO A 154 -7.97 -8.71 4.20
CA PRO A 154 -8.50 -9.80 5.03
C PRO A 154 -7.72 -11.10 4.82
N ARG A 155 -7.41 -11.78 5.93
CA ARG A 155 -6.81 -13.12 5.89
C ARG A 155 -7.90 -14.14 5.54
N ILE A 156 -7.67 -14.94 4.50
CA ILE A 156 -8.57 -16.01 4.06
C ILE A 156 -8.05 -17.41 4.42
N ALA A 157 -6.73 -17.54 4.57
CA ALA A 157 -6.06 -18.78 4.98
C ALA A 157 -4.72 -18.46 5.68
N SER A 158 -4.03 -19.49 6.13
CA SER A 158 -2.66 -19.41 6.65
C SER A 158 -1.89 -20.65 6.22
N LEU A 159 -0.65 -20.47 5.78
CA LEU A 159 0.30 -21.55 5.53
C LEU A 159 1.20 -21.71 6.75
N MET A 160 1.35 -22.93 7.23
CA MET A 160 2.32 -23.22 8.29
C MET A 160 3.74 -23.27 7.71
N PRO A 161 4.79 -23.09 8.53
CA PRO A 161 6.16 -23.28 8.06
C PRO A 161 6.33 -24.64 7.38
N GLY A 162 6.86 -24.64 6.16
CA GLY A 162 7.03 -25.84 5.34
C GLY A 162 5.81 -26.30 4.55
N ASP A 163 4.65 -25.67 4.71
CA ASP A 163 3.49 -25.99 3.88
C ASP A 163 3.76 -25.64 2.41
N ALA A 164 3.51 -26.62 1.54
CA ALA A 164 3.56 -26.44 0.10
C ALA A 164 2.23 -25.84 -0.40
N VAL A 165 2.32 -24.95 -1.39
CA VAL A 165 1.16 -24.36 -2.04
C VAL A 165 1.43 -24.19 -3.54
N HIS A 166 0.40 -24.35 -4.36
CA HIS A 166 0.47 -24.11 -5.77
C HIS A 166 0.40 -22.61 -6.07
N ARG A 167 1.44 -22.09 -6.70
CA ARG A 167 1.51 -20.69 -7.15
C ARG A 167 1.02 -20.61 -8.58
N ILE A 168 0.02 -19.79 -8.82
CA ILE A 168 -0.62 -19.60 -10.14
C ILE A 168 -0.27 -18.25 -10.77
N GLY A 169 0.40 -17.37 -10.03
CA GLY A 169 0.83 -16.08 -10.55
C GLY A 169 1.66 -15.27 -9.57
N THR A 170 2.17 -14.16 -10.05
CA THR A 170 2.89 -13.16 -9.25
C THR A 170 2.25 -11.79 -9.45
N PHE A 171 2.32 -10.97 -8.42
CA PHE A 171 1.78 -9.61 -8.43
C PHE A 171 2.74 -8.72 -7.63
N GLY A 172 3.69 -8.08 -8.31
CA GLY A 172 4.79 -7.39 -7.64
C GLY A 172 5.49 -8.32 -6.63
N ASN A 173 5.58 -7.91 -5.38
CA ASN A 173 6.17 -8.69 -4.28
C ASN A 173 5.23 -9.77 -3.69
N TRP A 174 4.11 -10.05 -4.35
CA TRP A 174 3.12 -11.02 -3.92
C TRP A 174 3.06 -12.20 -4.88
N SER A 175 2.89 -13.40 -4.32
CA SER A 175 2.56 -14.62 -5.07
C SER A 175 1.07 -14.90 -4.94
N GLN A 176 0.40 -15.11 -6.06
CA GLN A 176 -0.97 -15.59 -6.09
C GLN A 176 -0.96 -17.12 -5.94
N VAL A 177 -1.69 -17.63 -4.98
CA VAL A 177 -1.67 -19.05 -4.62
C VAL A 177 -3.07 -19.62 -4.49
N GLU A 178 -3.20 -20.91 -4.82
CA GLU A 178 -4.43 -21.67 -4.60
C GLU A 178 -4.45 -22.26 -3.18
N THR A 179 -5.58 -22.12 -2.52
CA THR A 179 -5.83 -22.72 -1.21
C THR A 179 -7.17 -23.43 -1.18
N PRO A 180 -7.45 -24.32 -0.22
CA PRO A 180 -8.77 -24.90 -0.05
C PRO A 180 -9.91 -23.87 0.12
N ASN A 181 -9.59 -22.66 0.54
CA ASN A 181 -10.53 -21.56 0.73
C ASN A 181 -10.65 -20.64 -0.50
N GLY A 182 -10.02 -21.00 -1.62
CA GLY A 182 -9.97 -20.22 -2.86
C GLY A 182 -8.59 -19.62 -3.12
N VAL A 183 -8.54 -18.77 -4.13
CA VAL A 183 -7.30 -18.07 -4.53
C VAL A 183 -7.03 -16.91 -3.59
N GLY A 184 -5.77 -16.77 -3.19
CA GLY A 184 -5.31 -15.68 -2.34
C GLY A 184 -3.89 -15.26 -2.64
N TYR A 185 -3.37 -14.34 -1.85
CA TYR A 185 -2.05 -13.74 -2.03
C TYR A 185 -1.19 -13.90 -0.80
N VAL A 186 0.08 -14.26 -1.00
CA VAL A 186 1.12 -14.33 0.03
C VAL A 186 2.31 -13.48 -0.39
N SER A 187 3.00 -12.88 0.58
CA SER A 187 4.23 -12.12 0.28
C SER A 187 5.33 -13.08 -0.18
N SER A 188 5.85 -12.86 -1.39
CA SER A 188 6.83 -13.73 -2.06
C SER A 188 8.15 -13.87 -1.29
N GLN A 189 8.53 -12.86 -0.48
CA GLN A 189 9.73 -12.89 0.34
C GLN A 189 9.76 -14.02 1.38
N TYR A 190 8.61 -14.58 1.74
CA TYR A 190 8.47 -15.67 2.71
C TYR A 190 8.25 -17.03 2.06
N LEU A 191 8.43 -17.12 0.74
CA LEU A 191 8.32 -18.36 -0.01
C LEU A 191 9.69 -18.84 -0.50
N ILE A 192 9.82 -20.15 -0.59
CA ILE A 192 10.98 -20.83 -1.19
C ILE A 192 10.48 -21.87 -2.20
N PHE A 193 11.30 -22.18 -3.19
CA PHE A 193 11.11 -23.37 -4.02
C PHE A 193 11.47 -24.64 -3.25
N GLN A 194 11.11 -25.80 -3.78
CA GLN A 194 11.39 -27.11 -3.14
C GLN A 194 12.89 -27.38 -2.96
N ASP A 195 13.74 -26.76 -3.75
CA ASP A 195 15.20 -26.83 -3.63
C ASP A 195 15.79 -25.88 -2.58
N GLY A 196 14.94 -25.11 -1.88
CA GLY A 196 15.32 -24.13 -0.88
C GLY A 196 15.69 -22.76 -1.43
N THR A 197 15.64 -22.57 -2.75
CA THR A 197 15.90 -21.27 -3.36
C THR A 197 14.78 -20.29 -3.01
N PRO A 198 15.08 -19.05 -2.53
CA PRO A 198 14.06 -18.05 -2.28
C PRO A 198 13.26 -17.74 -3.55
N VAL A 199 11.95 -17.60 -3.41
CA VAL A 199 11.11 -17.01 -4.46
C VAL A 199 11.45 -15.53 -4.49
N GLY A 200 12.21 -15.12 -5.50
CA GLY A 200 12.75 -13.76 -5.61
C GLY A 200 11.65 -12.70 -5.55
N THR A 201 11.96 -11.56 -4.92
CA THR A 201 11.20 -10.35 -5.13
C THR A 201 11.47 -9.88 -6.56
N TYR A 202 10.43 -9.73 -7.37
CA TYR A 202 10.60 -9.15 -8.71
C TYR A 202 11.00 -7.68 -8.54
N GLU A 203 12.25 -7.35 -8.89
CA GLU A 203 12.61 -5.97 -9.13
C GLU A 203 11.87 -5.53 -10.40
N VAL A 204 11.06 -4.50 -10.28
CA VAL A 204 10.54 -3.80 -11.45
C VAL A 204 11.76 -3.21 -12.15
N VAL A 205 12.17 -3.81 -13.26
CA VAL A 205 13.24 -3.25 -14.08
C VAL A 205 12.65 -2.05 -14.82
N ASN A 206 13.09 -0.84 -14.42
CA ASN A 206 12.76 0.42 -15.10
C ASN A 206 13.27 0.43 -16.55
#